data_5ba4830508858b0e4a3c8e53e0abf899
#
_entry.id   5ba4830508858b0e4a3c8e53e0abf899
#
_cell.length_a   1.000
_cell.length_b   1.000
_cell.length_c   1.000
_cell.angle_alpha   90.00
_cell.angle_beta   90.00
_cell.angle_gamma   90.00
#
_symmetry.space_group_name_H-M   'P 1'
#
loop_
_entity.id
_entity.type
_entity.pdbx_description
1 polymer ?
#
loop_
_entity_poly.entity_id
_entity_poly.type
_entity_poly.pdbx_seq_one_letter_code
_entity_poly.pdbx_strand_id
1 'polypeptide(L)'
;EILVTAIVGMIGIRPTVAAMKAGKDIALANKETLVTAGHIIMPLAKEYQVAILPVDSEHSAIFQSLQGGQEKALHKILLTASGGPFRQKTREELLNIQVEDALKHPNWEMGRKITIDSSTLVNKGLEVIEAKWLFDVSLDQIEVVVHPQSIIHSMVEYVDGAIIAQLGTPDMKLPIQYALYYPERRFLPGDRLDFAALSKLTFEKPDMETFYGLRLAFEAGKEGGSLPTVFNAANELAVSKFLERKIKYLEIPEIIEHCMQAHKTIADPSVDEILQTEQEVYEQIESRWW
;
A
#
# COMPACT_ATOMS: atom_id res chain seq x y z
N GLU A 1 -1.44 24.58 -7.80
CA GLU A 1 -0.17 23.89 -8.10
C GLU A 1 -0.14 22.53 -7.39
N ILE A 2 0.47 21.52 -8.03
CA ILE A 2 0.55 20.14 -7.51
C ILE A 2 2.01 19.80 -7.23
N LEU A 3 2.29 19.19 -6.05
CA LEU A 3 3.55 18.53 -5.75
C LEU A 3 3.37 17.01 -5.92
N VAL A 4 4.27 16.37 -6.69
CA VAL A 4 4.35 14.91 -6.75
C VAL A 4 5.30 14.41 -5.67
N THR A 5 4.79 13.61 -4.73
CA THR A 5 5.60 12.99 -3.67
C THR A 5 5.91 11.56 -4.04
N ALA A 6 7.10 11.30 -4.57
CA ALA A 6 7.55 10.00 -5.06
C ALA A 6 8.87 9.52 -4.42
N ILE A 7 9.22 10.09 -3.27
CA ILE A 7 10.40 9.69 -2.50
C ILE A 7 10.02 8.42 -1.72
N VAL A 8 10.86 7.39 -1.75
CA VAL A 8 10.63 6.14 -1.03
C VAL A 8 10.90 6.33 0.47
N GLY A 9 10.10 5.68 1.31
CA GLY A 9 10.25 5.68 2.77
C GLY A 9 9.65 6.89 3.47
N MET A 10 9.82 6.97 4.80
CA MET A 10 9.17 7.97 5.65
C MET A 10 9.76 9.39 5.53
N ILE A 11 10.91 9.54 4.88
CA ILE A 11 11.51 10.86 4.60
C ILE A 11 10.58 11.80 3.80
N GLY A 12 9.62 11.23 3.06
CA GLY A 12 8.59 11.98 2.32
C GLY A 12 7.60 12.76 3.17
N ILE A 13 7.47 12.47 4.48
CA ILE A 13 6.49 13.13 5.36
C ILE A 13 6.74 14.65 5.45
N ARG A 14 7.97 15.04 5.78
CA ARG A 14 8.30 16.47 5.98
C ARG A 14 8.09 17.34 4.73
N PRO A 15 8.57 16.96 3.53
CA PRO A 15 8.30 17.74 2.31
C PRO A 15 6.81 17.75 1.95
N THR A 16 6.05 16.68 2.20
CA THR A 16 4.60 16.66 2.01
C THR A 16 3.90 17.68 2.91
N VAL A 17 4.20 17.68 4.21
CA VAL A 17 3.68 18.66 5.17
C VAL A 17 4.03 20.09 4.76
N ALA A 18 5.27 20.35 4.33
CA ALA A 18 5.70 21.68 3.89
C ALA A 18 4.95 22.15 2.65
N ALA A 19 4.71 21.27 1.68
CA ALA A 19 3.96 21.58 0.46
C ALA A 19 2.49 21.90 0.75
N MET A 20 1.85 21.12 1.63
CA MET A 20 0.47 21.36 2.06
C MET A 20 0.31 22.71 2.74
N LYS A 21 1.22 23.05 3.66
CA LYS A 21 1.26 24.38 4.30
C LYS A 21 1.49 25.52 3.31
N ALA A 22 2.09 25.24 2.15
CA ALA A 22 2.25 26.19 1.05
C ALA A 22 1.05 26.20 0.07
N GLY A 23 -0.06 25.54 0.42
CA GLY A 23 -1.29 25.50 -0.40
C GLY A 23 -1.15 24.69 -1.69
N LYS A 24 -0.29 23.65 -1.73
CA LYS A 24 -0.13 22.79 -2.90
C LYS A 24 -0.91 21.50 -2.72
N ASP A 25 -1.65 21.10 -3.76
CA ASP A 25 -2.21 19.78 -3.85
C ASP A 25 -1.10 18.72 -3.95
N ILE A 26 -1.38 17.53 -3.47
CA ILE A 26 -0.40 16.44 -3.42
C ILE A 26 -0.82 15.31 -4.35
N ALA A 27 -0.01 15.02 -5.38
CA ALA A 27 -0.09 13.76 -6.11
C ALA A 27 0.76 12.73 -5.35
N LEU A 28 0.09 11.88 -4.56
CA LEU A 28 0.72 11.01 -3.57
C LEU A 28 1.10 9.66 -4.18
N ALA A 29 2.40 9.45 -4.40
CA ALA A 29 2.97 8.15 -4.77
C ALA A 29 3.69 7.47 -3.59
N ASN A 30 4.05 8.22 -2.56
CA ASN A 30 4.70 7.72 -1.34
C ASN A 30 3.64 7.27 -0.33
N LYS A 31 3.26 6.00 -0.38
CA LYS A 31 2.25 5.42 0.52
C LYS A 31 2.65 5.46 1.99
N GLU A 32 3.96 5.35 2.26
CA GLU A 32 4.51 5.35 3.62
C GLU A 32 4.12 6.63 4.38
N THR A 33 3.95 7.75 3.70
CA THR A 33 3.48 9.00 4.29
C THR A 33 2.10 8.86 4.96
N LEU A 34 1.12 8.21 4.32
CA LEU A 34 -0.18 7.97 4.94
C LEU A 34 -0.17 6.80 5.90
N VAL A 35 0.60 5.75 5.61
CA VAL A 35 0.72 4.59 6.51
C VAL A 35 1.17 5.02 7.90
N THR A 36 2.17 5.88 7.99
CA THR A 36 2.81 6.24 9.26
C THR A 36 2.32 7.57 9.85
N ALA A 37 1.89 8.51 9.02
CA ALA A 37 1.49 9.85 9.43
C ALA A 37 0.08 10.25 8.95
N GLY A 38 -0.78 9.30 8.59
CA GLY A 38 -2.12 9.61 8.09
C GLY A 38 -2.96 10.46 9.05
N HIS A 39 -2.83 10.24 10.37
CA HIS A 39 -3.47 11.02 11.42
C HIS A 39 -3.01 12.50 11.45
N ILE A 40 -1.85 12.82 10.91
CA ILE A 40 -1.33 14.19 10.76
C ILE A 40 -1.71 14.74 9.38
N ILE A 41 -1.48 13.96 8.33
CA ILE A 41 -1.59 14.39 6.92
C ILE A 41 -3.04 14.70 6.54
N MET A 42 -4.01 13.83 6.88
CA MET A 42 -5.40 14.04 6.46
C MET A 42 -6.07 15.25 7.13
N PRO A 43 -5.92 15.48 8.45
CA PRO A 43 -6.39 16.72 9.06
C PRO A 43 -5.71 17.97 8.48
N LEU A 44 -4.41 17.92 8.20
CA LEU A 44 -3.68 19.03 7.63
C LEU A 44 -4.17 19.36 6.20
N ALA A 45 -4.45 18.34 5.38
CA ALA A 45 -5.04 18.54 4.05
C ALA A 45 -6.37 19.28 4.13
N LYS A 46 -7.21 18.91 5.09
CA LYS A 46 -8.49 19.59 5.34
C LYS A 46 -8.31 21.04 5.84
N GLU A 47 -7.37 21.27 6.75
CA GLU A 47 -7.06 22.60 7.29
C GLU A 47 -6.60 23.56 6.19
N TYR A 48 -5.68 23.12 5.34
CA TYR A 48 -5.11 23.93 4.25
C TYR A 48 -5.93 23.86 2.95
N GLN A 49 -7.05 23.11 2.93
CA GLN A 49 -7.93 22.93 1.77
C GLN A 49 -7.18 22.47 0.52
N VAL A 50 -6.24 21.57 0.67
CA VAL A 50 -5.47 20.95 -0.41
C VAL A 50 -5.96 19.53 -0.67
N ALA A 51 -5.95 19.13 -1.95
CA ALA A 51 -6.32 17.78 -2.36
C ALA A 51 -5.15 16.81 -2.19
N ILE A 52 -5.44 15.57 -1.78
CA ILE A 52 -4.52 14.44 -1.88
C ILE A 52 -5.05 13.53 -3.00
N LEU A 53 -4.30 13.46 -4.09
CA LEU A 53 -4.64 12.72 -5.30
C LEU A 53 -3.80 11.45 -5.36
N PRO A 54 -4.41 10.25 -5.31
CA PRO A 54 -3.65 9.00 -5.27
C PRO A 54 -2.98 8.70 -6.60
N VAL A 55 -1.71 8.32 -6.52
CA VAL A 55 -0.90 7.82 -7.63
C VAL A 55 -0.76 6.29 -7.58
N ASP A 56 -0.81 5.68 -6.40
CA ASP A 56 -0.89 4.23 -6.26
C ASP A 56 -2.08 3.69 -7.09
N SER A 57 -1.85 2.61 -7.87
CA SER A 57 -2.83 2.15 -8.86
C SER A 57 -4.15 1.73 -8.26
N GLU A 58 -4.12 1.04 -7.13
CA GLU A 58 -5.30 0.57 -6.41
C GLU A 58 -6.09 1.74 -5.81
N HIS A 59 -5.39 2.68 -5.18
CA HIS A 59 -6.03 3.88 -4.59
C HIS A 59 -6.59 4.81 -5.67
N SER A 60 -5.87 4.98 -6.79
CA SER A 60 -6.39 5.68 -7.95
C SER A 60 -7.67 5.02 -8.50
N ALA A 61 -7.71 3.68 -8.53
CA ALA A 61 -8.88 2.94 -8.98
C ALA A 61 -10.08 3.13 -8.04
N ILE A 62 -9.86 3.08 -6.72
CA ILE A 62 -10.89 3.37 -5.71
C ILE A 62 -11.39 4.81 -5.88
N PHE A 63 -10.48 5.77 -5.95
CA PHE A 63 -10.80 7.18 -6.15
C PHE A 63 -11.63 7.41 -7.41
N GLN A 64 -11.28 6.77 -8.53
CA GLN A 64 -12.04 6.84 -9.78
C GLN A 64 -13.42 6.18 -9.65
N SER A 65 -13.52 5.06 -8.94
CA SER A 65 -14.77 4.33 -8.74
C SER A 65 -15.74 5.10 -7.84
N LEU A 66 -15.23 5.85 -6.87
CA LEU A 66 -16.03 6.73 -6.00
C LEU A 66 -16.67 7.90 -6.73
N GLN A 67 -16.15 8.30 -7.91
CA GLN A 67 -16.80 9.33 -8.76
C GLN A 67 -18.17 8.89 -9.29
N GLY A 68 -18.48 7.59 -9.26
CA GLY A 68 -19.76 7.03 -9.72
C GLY A 68 -20.89 7.10 -8.69
N GLY A 69 -20.63 7.54 -7.46
CA GLY A 69 -21.63 7.58 -6.39
C GLY A 69 -21.35 8.63 -5.33
N GLN A 70 -22.12 8.63 -4.26
CA GLN A 70 -21.89 9.48 -3.11
C GLN A 70 -20.98 8.75 -2.10
N GLU A 71 -19.97 9.42 -1.55
CA GLU A 71 -19.08 8.84 -0.52
C GLU A 71 -19.84 8.24 0.66
N LYS A 72 -20.91 8.90 1.10
CA LYS A 72 -21.78 8.42 2.19
C LYS A 72 -22.49 7.09 1.90
N ALA A 73 -22.56 6.68 0.63
CA ALA A 73 -23.16 5.43 0.20
C ALA A 73 -22.13 4.29 0.08
N LEU A 74 -20.85 4.55 0.37
CA LEU A 74 -19.82 3.54 0.36
C LEU A 74 -20.07 2.51 1.48
N HIS A 75 -20.24 1.25 1.09
CA HIS A 75 -20.36 0.13 2.01
C HIS A 75 -18.98 -0.43 2.34
N LYS A 76 -18.20 -0.81 1.32
CA LYS A 76 -16.83 -1.29 1.50
C LYS A 76 -15.96 -1.07 0.25
N ILE A 77 -14.65 -1.11 0.48
CA ILE A 77 -13.60 -1.12 -0.53
C ILE A 77 -13.20 -2.58 -0.78
N LEU A 78 -13.12 -2.96 -2.04
CA LEU A 78 -12.59 -4.25 -2.50
C LEU A 78 -11.21 -3.99 -3.11
N LEU A 79 -10.19 -4.08 -2.26
CA LEU A 79 -8.80 -3.80 -2.61
C LEU A 79 -8.18 -5.02 -3.30
N THR A 80 -7.86 -4.92 -4.59
CA THR A 80 -7.32 -6.06 -5.35
C THR A 80 -5.82 -6.22 -5.13
N ALA A 81 -5.35 -7.47 -5.19
CA ALA A 81 -3.95 -7.86 -5.13
C ALA A 81 -3.63 -8.87 -6.24
N SER A 82 -2.44 -8.82 -6.84
CA SER A 82 -2.01 -9.88 -7.77
C SER A 82 -1.83 -11.24 -7.08
N GLY A 83 -1.61 -11.22 -5.76
CA GLY A 83 -1.24 -12.38 -4.96
C GLY A 83 0.26 -12.68 -4.96
N GLY A 84 1.05 -11.93 -5.73
CA GLY A 84 2.49 -12.09 -5.83
C GLY A 84 2.93 -13.38 -6.57
N PRO A 85 4.25 -13.60 -6.70
CA PRO A 85 4.80 -14.76 -7.44
C PRO A 85 4.61 -16.09 -6.71
N PHE A 86 4.30 -16.07 -5.42
CA PHE A 86 4.21 -17.28 -4.60
C PHE A 86 2.78 -17.66 -4.23
N ARG A 87 1.79 -17.03 -4.85
CA ARG A 87 0.38 -17.40 -4.70
C ARG A 87 0.20 -18.92 -4.85
N GLN A 88 -0.54 -19.53 -3.93
CA GLN A 88 -0.79 -20.99 -3.86
C GLN A 88 0.40 -21.84 -3.38
N LYS A 89 1.55 -21.26 -2.98
CA LYS A 89 2.63 -22.01 -2.33
C LYS A 89 2.35 -22.20 -0.85
N THR A 90 2.75 -23.36 -0.33
CA THR A 90 2.73 -23.65 1.11
C THR A 90 3.93 -23.02 1.81
N ARG A 91 3.88 -22.91 3.15
CA ARG A 91 5.00 -22.41 3.95
C ARG A 91 6.27 -23.25 3.75
N GLU A 92 6.15 -24.56 3.58
CA GLU A 92 7.27 -25.47 3.34
C GLU A 92 7.97 -25.18 1.99
N GLU A 93 7.19 -24.84 0.97
CA GLU A 93 7.73 -24.46 -0.34
C GLU A 93 8.45 -23.09 -0.32
N LEU A 94 8.15 -22.27 0.68
CA LEU A 94 8.77 -20.94 0.85
C LEU A 94 10.09 -20.96 1.63
N LEU A 95 10.45 -22.07 2.29
CA LEU A 95 11.66 -22.18 3.13
C LEU A 95 12.97 -21.88 2.39
N ASN A 96 13.03 -22.18 1.11
CA ASN A 96 14.25 -22.08 0.29
C ASN A 96 14.16 -21.02 -0.82
N ILE A 97 13.19 -20.10 -0.74
CA ILE A 97 13.03 -19.02 -1.71
C ILE A 97 14.28 -18.15 -1.74
N GLN A 98 14.78 -17.92 -2.96
CA GLN A 98 15.91 -17.03 -3.22
C GLN A 98 15.43 -15.65 -3.66
N VAL A 99 16.31 -14.66 -3.58
CA VAL A 99 16.01 -13.26 -4.00
C VAL A 99 15.50 -13.22 -5.44
N GLU A 100 16.11 -14.00 -6.33
CA GLU A 100 15.74 -14.05 -7.75
C GLU A 100 14.32 -14.59 -7.99
N ASP A 101 13.84 -15.48 -7.12
CA ASP A 101 12.47 -16.01 -7.21
C ASP A 101 11.46 -14.97 -6.77
N ALA A 102 11.75 -14.25 -5.68
CA ALA A 102 10.89 -13.23 -5.13
C ALA A 102 10.81 -11.96 -6.00
N LEU A 103 11.83 -11.72 -6.85
CA LEU A 103 11.86 -10.58 -7.78
C LEU A 103 11.07 -10.83 -9.09
N LYS A 104 10.52 -12.03 -9.31
CA LYS A 104 9.74 -12.36 -10.50
C LYS A 104 8.27 -12.03 -10.30
N HIS A 105 7.89 -10.75 -10.44
CA HIS A 105 6.47 -10.39 -10.38
C HIS A 105 5.74 -10.82 -11.67
N PRO A 106 4.51 -11.42 -11.58
CA PRO A 106 3.84 -11.98 -12.75
C PRO A 106 3.36 -10.95 -13.78
N ASN A 107 3.01 -9.73 -13.35
CA ASN A 107 2.29 -8.76 -14.21
C ASN A 107 2.95 -7.37 -14.27
N TRP A 108 3.75 -6.99 -13.27
CA TRP A 108 4.30 -5.65 -13.14
C TRP A 108 5.83 -5.67 -13.16
N GLU A 109 6.41 -4.70 -13.86
CA GLU A 109 7.83 -4.35 -13.72
C GLU A 109 7.96 -3.24 -12.68
N MET A 110 8.52 -3.57 -11.51
CA MET A 110 8.57 -2.68 -10.36
C MET A 110 9.98 -2.61 -9.76
N GLY A 111 10.19 -1.63 -8.88
CA GLY A 111 11.40 -1.59 -8.06
C GLY A 111 11.58 -2.84 -7.19
N ARG A 112 12.82 -3.14 -6.80
CA ARG A 112 13.14 -4.37 -6.07
C ARG A 112 12.40 -4.47 -4.73
N LYS A 113 12.36 -3.39 -3.94
CA LYS A 113 11.69 -3.36 -2.62
C LYS A 113 10.21 -3.71 -2.73
N ILE A 114 9.46 -3.00 -3.55
CA ILE A 114 8.01 -3.20 -3.71
C ILE A 114 7.69 -4.58 -4.32
N THR A 115 8.59 -5.16 -5.11
CA THR A 115 8.41 -6.52 -5.64
C THR A 115 8.49 -7.56 -4.53
N ILE A 116 9.42 -7.41 -3.58
CA ILE A 116 9.47 -8.27 -2.39
C ILE A 116 8.22 -8.04 -1.51
N ASP A 117 7.82 -6.79 -1.28
CA ASP A 117 6.60 -6.47 -0.51
C ASP A 117 5.34 -7.10 -1.13
N SER A 118 5.26 -7.13 -2.47
CA SER A 118 4.18 -7.81 -3.17
C SER A 118 4.21 -9.32 -2.93
N SER A 119 5.41 -9.93 -2.93
CA SER A 119 5.58 -11.37 -2.72
C SER A 119 5.16 -11.83 -1.32
N THR A 120 5.31 -10.98 -0.30
CA THR A 120 4.96 -11.22 1.11
C THR A 120 3.55 -10.76 1.47
N LEU A 121 2.82 -10.13 0.55
CA LEU A 121 1.57 -9.39 0.76
C LEU A 121 1.70 -8.18 1.73
N VAL A 122 2.90 -7.81 2.12
CA VAL A 122 3.12 -6.60 2.94
C VAL A 122 2.75 -5.34 2.16
N ASN A 123 3.04 -5.28 0.85
CA ASN A 123 2.60 -4.15 0.02
C ASN A 123 1.08 -3.94 0.12
N LYS A 124 0.31 -5.02 0.04
CA LYS A 124 -1.15 -4.94 0.18
C LYS A 124 -1.56 -4.53 1.59
N GLY A 125 -0.80 -4.92 2.60
CA GLY A 125 -0.98 -4.46 3.97
C GLY A 125 -0.75 -2.95 4.13
N LEU A 126 0.31 -2.40 3.55
CA LEU A 126 0.56 -0.96 3.51
C LEU A 126 -0.59 -0.22 2.82
N GLU A 127 -1.09 -0.74 1.71
CA GLU A 127 -2.20 -0.18 0.97
C GLU A 127 -3.54 -0.22 1.74
N VAL A 128 -3.78 -1.23 2.56
CA VAL A 128 -4.93 -1.27 3.48
C VAL A 128 -4.90 -0.11 4.46
N ILE A 129 -3.73 0.17 5.05
CA ILE A 129 -3.58 1.28 6.01
C ILE A 129 -3.70 2.63 5.28
N GLU A 130 -3.13 2.76 4.08
CA GLU A 130 -3.25 3.95 3.25
C GLU A 130 -4.73 4.22 2.89
N ALA A 131 -5.48 3.19 2.45
CA ALA A 131 -6.89 3.31 2.09
C ALA A 131 -7.76 3.77 3.27
N LYS A 132 -7.49 3.25 4.48
CA LYS A 132 -8.15 3.69 5.71
C LYS A 132 -8.10 5.21 5.88
N TRP A 133 -6.91 5.80 5.67
CA TRP A 133 -6.72 7.24 5.82
C TRP A 133 -7.26 8.04 4.64
N LEU A 134 -6.92 7.62 3.43
CA LEU A 134 -7.23 8.39 2.22
C LEU A 134 -8.73 8.49 1.95
N PHE A 135 -9.49 7.44 2.27
CA PHE A 135 -10.94 7.37 2.02
C PHE A 135 -11.79 7.49 3.29
N ASP A 136 -11.17 7.77 4.43
CA ASP A 136 -11.85 7.93 5.74
C ASP A 136 -12.79 6.75 6.06
N VAL A 137 -12.28 5.51 5.92
CA VAL A 137 -13.01 4.27 6.18
C VAL A 137 -12.39 3.49 7.33
N SER A 138 -13.20 2.66 8.00
CA SER A 138 -12.68 1.69 8.97
C SER A 138 -12.00 0.51 8.27
N LEU A 139 -11.10 -0.19 8.98
CA LEU A 139 -10.46 -1.39 8.43
C LEU A 139 -11.48 -2.50 8.11
N ASP A 140 -12.59 -2.57 8.83
CA ASP A 140 -13.66 -3.54 8.58
C ASP A 140 -14.40 -3.26 7.25
N GLN A 141 -14.27 -2.07 6.70
CA GLN A 141 -14.78 -1.70 5.38
C GLN A 141 -13.78 -1.98 4.25
N ILE A 142 -12.63 -2.56 4.53
CA ILE A 142 -11.62 -2.88 3.50
C ILE A 142 -11.47 -4.39 3.41
N GLU A 143 -11.84 -4.95 2.28
CA GLU A 143 -11.68 -6.37 1.96
C GLU A 143 -10.60 -6.53 0.89
N VAL A 144 -9.59 -7.36 1.18
CA VAL A 144 -8.56 -7.70 0.19
C VAL A 144 -9.01 -8.87 -0.66
N VAL A 145 -8.95 -8.71 -1.98
CA VAL A 145 -9.34 -9.72 -2.96
C VAL A 145 -8.17 -10.01 -3.89
N VAL A 146 -7.74 -11.27 -3.97
CA VAL A 146 -6.68 -11.66 -4.92
C VAL A 146 -7.27 -11.77 -6.32
N HIS A 147 -6.71 -11.00 -7.26
CA HIS A 147 -7.07 -10.96 -8.67
C HIS A 147 -5.80 -11.12 -9.53
N PRO A 148 -5.44 -12.36 -9.89
CA PRO A 148 -4.13 -12.65 -10.49
C PRO A 148 -3.86 -11.96 -11.81
N GLN A 149 -4.89 -11.64 -12.60
CA GLN A 149 -4.73 -11.00 -13.89
C GLN A 149 -4.36 -9.50 -13.79
N SER A 150 -4.57 -8.87 -12.62
CA SER A 150 -4.29 -7.44 -12.37
C SER A 150 -4.93 -6.50 -13.40
N ILE A 151 -6.14 -6.83 -13.87
CA ILE A 151 -6.92 -6.03 -14.82
C ILE A 151 -7.87 -5.10 -14.08
N ILE A 152 -8.52 -5.61 -13.02
CA ILE A 152 -9.27 -4.79 -12.08
C ILE A 152 -8.28 -4.29 -11.03
N HIS A 153 -8.09 -2.97 -11.00
CA HIS A 153 -7.11 -2.35 -10.09
C HIS A 153 -7.66 -2.09 -8.69
N SER A 154 -8.96 -2.01 -8.49
CA SER A 154 -9.76 -2.14 -7.25
C SER A 154 -11.21 -1.75 -7.54
N MET A 155 -12.07 -1.96 -6.54
CA MET A 155 -13.52 -1.77 -6.66
C MET A 155 -14.06 -1.12 -5.38
N VAL A 156 -15.25 -0.53 -5.48
CA VAL A 156 -16.05 -0.09 -4.35
C VAL A 156 -17.43 -0.74 -4.41
N GLU A 157 -17.94 -1.17 -3.26
CA GLU A 157 -19.30 -1.66 -3.11
C GLU A 157 -20.11 -0.61 -2.35
N TYR A 158 -21.27 -0.26 -2.89
CA TYR A 158 -22.20 0.69 -2.30
C TYR A 158 -23.28 -0.03 -1.44
N VAL A 159 -23.98 0.71 -0.60
CA VAL A 159 -25.00 0.18 0.32
C VAL A 159 -26.19 -0.51 -0.38
N ASP A 160 -26.41 -0.26 -1.65
CA ASP A 160 -27.41 -0.93 -2.49
C ASP A 160 -26.90 -2.23 -3.13
N GLY A 161 -25.63 -2.61 -2.87
CA GLY A 161 -24.96 -3.78 -3.43
C GLY A 161 -24.35 -3.57 -4.81
N ALA A 162 -24.42 -2.36 -5.38
CA ALA A 162 -23.75 -2.07 -6.64
C ALA A 162 -22.22 -2.04 -6.44
N ILE A 163 -21.48 -2.66 -7.37
CA ILE A 163 -20.01 -2.63 -7.38
C ILE A 163 -19.55 -1.85 -8.59
N ILE A 164 -18.69 -0.84 -8.35
CA ILE A 164 -18.02 -0.08 -9.40
C ILE A 164 -16.52 -0.38 -9.35
N ALA A 165 -15.95 -0.68 -10.49
CA ALA A 165 -14.55 -1.08 -10.64
C ALA A 165 -13.85 -0.25 -11.72
N GLN A 166 -12.58 0.08 -11.49
CA GLN A 166 -11.72 0.62 -12.54
C GLN A 166 -10.86 -0.51 -13.12
N LEU A 167 -10.91 -0.66 -14.43
CA LEU A 167 -10.16 -1.63 -15.20
C LEU A 167 -9.15 -0.94 -16.11
N GLY A 168 -7.99 -1.57 -16.32
CA GLY A 168 -6.96 -1.08 -17.22
C GLY A 168 -5.84 -2.10 -17.42
N THR A 169 -4.98 -1.84 -18.38
CA THR A 169 -3.69 -2.53 -18.48
C THR A 169 -2.81 -2.16 -17.29
N PRO A 170 -1.91 -3.05 -16.81
CA PRO A 170 -1.00 -2.76 -15.71
C PRO A 170 0.08 -1.74 -16.13
N ASP A 171 -0.27 -0.46 -16.12
CA ASP A 171 0.61 0.66 -16.49
C ASP A 171 0.39 1.84 -15.54
N MET A 172 1.44 2.29 -14.86
CA MET A 172 1.40 3.42 -13.93
C MET A 172 1.14 4.77 -14.60
N LYS A 173 1.28 4.88 -15.92
CA LYS A 173 0.99 6.14 -16.63
C LYS A 173 -0.45 6.59 -16.43
N LEU A 174 -1.41 5.65 -16.36
CA LEU A 174 -2.82 5.99 -16.18
C LEU A 174 -3.09 6.66 -14.81
N PRO A 175 -2.76 6.06 -13.66
CA PRO A 175 -2.98 6.70 -12.37
C PRO A 175 -2.16 7.97 -12.18
N ILE A 176 -0.92 8.02 -12.67
CA ILE A 176 -0.09 9.24 -12.65
C ILE A 176 -0.77 10.36 -13.44
N GLN A 177 -1.18 10.08 -14.69
CA GLN A 177 -1.86 11.08 -15.52
C GLN A 177 -3.15 11.56 -14.86
N TYR A 178 -3.95 10.63 -14.31
CA TYR A 178 -5.22 11.00 -13.68
C TYR A 178 -5.02 11.90 -12.46
N ALA A 179 -4.03 11.61 -11.61
CA ALA A 179 -3.70 12.48 -10.48
C ALA A 179 -3.25 13.88 -10.90
N LEU A 180 -2.50 14.00 -12.00
CA LEU A 180 -1.96 15.29 -12.48
C LEU A 180 -3.00 16.14 -13.20
N TYR A 181 -4.02 15.55 -13.80
CA TYR A 181 -5.02 16.26 -14.61
C TYR A 181 -6.43 16.22 -14.03
N TYR A 182 -6.60 15.61 -12.86
CA TYR A 182 -7.91 15.54 -12.20
C TYR A 182 -8.60 16.94 -12.15
N PRO A 183 -9.89 17.03 -12.47
CA PRO A 183 -10.83 15.95 -12.80
C PRO A 183 -10.87 15.57 -14.30
N GLU A 184 -10.01 16.13 -15.13
CA GLU A 184 -10.03 15.92 -16.58
C GLU A 184 -9.45 14.54 -16.96
N ARG A 185 -10.09 13.89 -17.96
CA ARG A 185 -9.51 12.72 -18.63
C ARG A 185 -8.89 13.14 -19.95
N ARG A 186 -7.59 12.89 -20.10
CA ARG A 186 -6.84 13.21 -21.30
C ARG A 186 -6.43 11.96 -22.07
N PHE A 187 -6.20 12.11 -23.36
CA PHE A 187 -5.69 11.01 -24.17
C PHE A 187 -4.36 10.50 -23.60
N LEU A 188 -4.29 9.18 -23.44
CA LEU A 188 -3.08 8.46 -23.04
C LEU A 188 -2.77 7.43 -24.13
N PRO A 189 -1.61 7.53 -24.82
CA PRO A 189 -1.20 6.51 -25.78
C PRO A 189 -0.85 5.21 -25.06
N GLY A 190 -1.03 4.08 -25.72
CA GLY A 190 -0.73 2.74 -25.21
C GLY A 190 -1.85 1.74 -25.47
N ASP A 191 -1.64 0.52 -24.99
CA ASP A 191 -2.55 -0.58 -25.18
C ASP A 191 -3.88 -0.36 -24.46
N ARG A 192 -4.95 -0.90 -25.06
CA ARG A 192 -6.29 -0.92 -24.50
C ARG A 192 -6.66 -2.36 -24.17
N LEU A 193 -7.56 -2.52 -23.20
CA LEU A 193 -8.10 -3.83 -22.89
C LEU A 193 -8.92 -4.36 -24.06
N ASP A 194 -8.61 -5.58 -24.47
CA ASP A 194 -9.42 -6.39 -25.38
C ASP A 194 -10.23 -7.40 -24.58
N PHE A 195 -11.51 -7.12 -24.36
CA PHE A 195 -12.38 -7.98 -23.57
C PHE A 195 -12.62 -9.36 -24.21
N ALA A 196 -12.52 -9.48 -25.54
CA ALA A 196 -12.64 -10.75 -26.21
C ALA A 196 -11.41 -11.65 -25.95
N ALA A 197 -10.21 -11.06 -25.90
CA ALA A 197 -8.98 -11.75 -25.55
C ALA A 197 -8.89 -12.08 -24.06
N LEU A 198 -9.40 -11.24 -23.16
CA LEU A 198 -9.38 -11.47 -21.70
C LEU A 198 -10.19 -12.69 -21.28
N SER A 199 -11.26 -13.01 -21.94
CA SER A 199 -12.17 -14.14 -21.75
C SER A 199 -12.73 -14.33 -20.34
N LYS A 200 -11.92 -14.30 -19.26
CA LYS A 200 -12.33 -14.45 -17.86
C LYS A 200 -11.46 -13.65 -16.90
N LEU A 201 -12.07 -13.23 -15.79
CA LEU A 201 -11.41 -12.66 -14.62
C LEU A 201 -11.66 -13.60 -13.43
N THR A 202 -10.65 -13.79 -12.59
CA THR A 202 -10.74 -14.71 -11.45
C THR A 202 -10.41 -14.00 -10.14
N PHE A 203 -11.03 -14.47 -9.07
CA PHE A 203 -10.88 -13.90 -7.73
C PHE A 203 -10.68 -15.00 -6.70
N GLU A 204 -9.82 -14.74 -5.72
CA GLU A 204 -9.52 -15.65 -4.62
C GLU A 204 -9.44 -14.86 -3.31
N LYS A 205 -9.60 -15.53 -2.18
CA LYS A 205 -9.29 -14.94 -0.87
C LYS A 205 -7.78 -14.94 -0.65
N PRO A 206 -7.22 -13.91 0.01
CA PRO A 206 -5.81 -13.92 0.39
C PRO A 206 -5.55 -15.02 1.42
N ASP A 207 -4.44 -15.74 1.26
CA ASP A 207 -3.95 -16.67 2.28
C ASP A 207 -3.15 -15.89 3.34
N MET A 208 -3.84 -15.50 4.40
CA MET A 208 -3.26 -14.71 5.51
C MET A 208 -2.52 -15.59 6.53
N GLU A 209 -2.57 -16.90 6.41
CA GLU A 209 -1.81 -17.84 7.24
C GLU A 209 -0.38 -18.02 6.70
N THR A 210 -0.26 -18.28 5.41
CA THR A 210 1.04 -18.43 4.75
C THR A 210 1.73 -17.07 4.56
N PHE A 211 0.97 -16.03 4.16
CA PHE A 211 1.47 -14.68 3.93
C PHE A 211 0.98 -13.72 5.02
N TYR A 212 1.36 -14.01 6.28
CA TYR A 212 0.83 -13.29 7.42
C TYR A 212 1.33 -11.84 7.57
N GLY A 213 2.20 -11.36 6.67
CA GLY A 213 2.52 -9.94 6.56
C GLY A 213 1.29 -9.05 6.34
N LEU A 214 0.27 -9.54 5.61
CA LEU A 214 -1.01 -8.85 5.47
C LEU A 214 -1.79 -8.80 6.79
N ARG A 215 -1.81 -9.90 7.56
CA ARG A 215 -2.44 -9.93 8.90
C ARG A 215 -1.78 -8.94 9.84
N LEU A 216 -0.44 -8.89 9.88
CA LEU A 216 0.32 -7.94 10.71
C LEU A 216 -0.02 -6.48 10.36
N ALA A 217 -0.27 -6.17 9.09
CA ALA A 217 -0.69 -4.84 8.68
C ALA A 217 -2.09 -4.48 9.23
N PHE A 218 -3.05 -5.41 9.21
CA PHE A 218 -4.35 -5.20 9.83
C PHE A 218 -4.23 -4.99 11.34
N GLU A 219 -3.37 -5.75 12.02
CA GLU A 219 -3.08 -5.60 13.45
C GLU A 219 -2.49 -4.21 13.72
N ALA A 220 -1.46 -3.79 12.96
CA ALA A 220 -0.85 -2.48 13.06
C ALA A 220 -1.84 -1.34 12.81
N GLY A 221 -2.65 -1.44 11.76
CA GLY A 221 -3.64 -0.44 11.41
C GLY A 221 -4.81 -0.35 12.40
N LYS A 222 -5.14 -1.45 13.09
CA LYS A 222 -6.15 -1.52 14.14
C LYS A 222 -5.66 -0.88 15.44
N GLU A 223 -4.46 -1.21 15.87
CA GLU A 223 -3.82 -0.57 17.02
C GLU A 223 -3.61 0.93 16.77
N GLY A 224 -3.10 1.29 15.59
CA GLY A 224 -2.85 2.68 15.23
C GLY A 224 -1.62 3.27 15.92
N GLY A 225 -1.62 4.59 16.14
CA GLY A 225 -0.50 5.29 16.75
C GLY A 225 0.81 5.08 16.00
N SER A 226 1.89 4.77 16.72
CA SER A 226 3.20 4.50 16.14
C SER A 226 3.39 3.06 15.62
N LEU A 227 2.43 2.13 15.82
CA LEU A 227 2.62 0.74 15.40
C LEU A 227 2.71 0.56 13.87
N PRO A 228 1.94 1.29 13.02
CA PRO A 228 2.16 1.29 11.58
C PRO A 228 3.57 1.75 11.15
N THR A 229 4.18 2.67 11.92
CA THR A 229 5.58 3.08 11.69
C THR A 229 6.53 1.92 11.94
N VAL A 230 6.35 1.18 13.04
CA VAL A 230 7.14 -0.02 13.34
C VAL A 230 6.99 -1.08 12.27
N PHE A 231 5.75 -1.36 11.84
CA PHE A 231 5.46 -2.30 10.76
C PHE A 231 6.22 -1.93 9.48
N ASN A 232 6.14 -0.66 9.06
CA ASN A 232 6.83 -0.19 7.85
C ASN A 232 8.35 -0.22 8.00
N ALA A 233 8.92 0.32 9.08
CA ALA A 233 10.35 0.37 9.31
C ALA A 233 10.97 -1.04 9.39
N ALA A 234 10.34 -1.95 10.10
CA ALA A 234 10.79 -3.34 10.20
C ALA A 234 10.77 -4.03 8.84
N ASN A 235 9.71 -3.81 8.05
CA ASN A 235 9.65 -4.33 6.68
C ASN A 235 10.76 -3.76 5.80
N GLU A 236 10.99 -2.45 5.80
CA GLU A 236 12.01 -1.82 4.96
C GLU A 236 13.41 -2.42 5.22
N LEU A 237 13.79 -2.52 6.49
CA LEU A 237 15.09 -3.08 6.85
C LEU A 237 15.15 -4.58 6.58
N ALA A 238 14.13 -5.37 6.93
CA ALA A 238 14.10 -6.80 6.66
C ALA A 238 14.20 -7.10 5.15
N VAL A 239 13.46 -6.37 4.32
CA VAL A 239 13.54 -6.51 2.85
C VAL A 239 14.94 -6.15 2.35
N SER A 240 15.56 -5.09 2.85
CA SER A 240 16.95 -4.73 2.50
C SER A 240 17.92 -5.88 2.83
N LYS A 241 17.82 -6.46 4.03
CA LYS A 241 18.67 -7.58 4.45
C LYS A 241 18.40 -8.86 3.65
N PHE A 242 17.16 -9.13 3.26
CA PHE A 242 16.84 -10.23 2.34
C PHE A 242 17.47 -10.02 0.97
N LEU A 243 17.36 -8.82 0.40
CA LEU A 243 18.00 -8.48 -0.88
C LEU A 243 19.53 -8.58 -0.84
N GLU A 244 20.14 -8.37 0.33
CA GLU A 244 21.56 -8.58 0.62
C GLU A 244 21.89 -10.04 0.94
N ARG A 245 20.91 -10.96 0.95
CA ARG A 245 21.02 -12.40 1.29
C ARG A 245 21.51 -12.66 2.73
N LYS A 246 21.24 -11.73 3.64
CA LYS A 246 21.59 -11.85 5.06
C LYS A 246 20.53 -12.58 5.86
N ILE A 247 19.29 -12.59 5.39
CA ILE A 247 18.17 -13.33 5.97
C ILE A 247 17.45 -14.14 4.91
N LYS A 248 16.64 -15.11 5.36
CA LYS A 248 15.76 -15.91 4.52
C LYS A 248 14.42 -15.19 4.28
N TYR A 249 13.71 -15.62 3.25
CA TYR A 249 12.43 -15.03 2.86
C TYR A 249 11.38 -15.00 4.00
N LEU A 250 11.22 -16.11 4.72
CA LEU A 250 10.25 -16.22 5.81
C LEU A 250 10.65 -15.42 7.06
N GLU A 251 11.91 -15.02 7.19
CA GLU A 251 12.34 -14.17 8.32
C GLU A 251 11.84 -12.74 8.18
N ILE A 252 11.43 -12.29 6.96
CA ILE A 252 10.89 -10.93 6.77
C ILE A 252 9.68 -10.69 7.68
N PRO A 253 8.56 -11.45 7.59
CA PRO A 253 7.42 -11.22 8.46
C PRO A 253 7.70 -11.57 9.93
N GLU A 254 8.64 -12.48 10.22
CA GLU A 254 9.06 -12.81 11.60
C GLU A 254 9.74 -11.62 12.29
N ILE A 255 10.58 -10.89 11.56
CA ILE A 255 11.23 -9.65 12.06
C ILE A 255 10.18 -8.56 12.31
N ILE A 256 9.23 -8.38 11.37
CA ILE A 256 8.14 -7.41 11.53
C ILE A 256 7.33 -7.70 12.79
N GLU A 257 6.86 -8.93 12.93
CA GLU A 257 6.06 -9.37 14.09
C GLU A 257 6.82 -9.15 15.40
N HIS A 258 8.11 -9.52 15.45
CA HIS A 258 8.93 -9.33 16.63
C HIS A 258 9.06 -7.84 17.02
N CYS A 259 9.32 -6.94 16.05
CA CYS A 259 9.43 -5.52 16.33
C CYS A 259 8.10 -4.93 16.81
N MET A 260 6.98 -5.35 16.20
CA MET A 260 5.64 -4.93 16.64
C MET A 260 5.33 -5.37 18.07
N GLN A 261 5.67 -6.61 18.44
CA GLN A 261 5.44 -7.14 19.81
C GLN A 261 6.32 -6.49 20.87
N ALA A 262 7.53 -6.06 20.50
CA ALA A 262 8.47 -5.43 21.44
C ALA A 262 8.21 -3.93 21.64
N HIS A 263 7.45 -3.30 20.73
CA HIS A 263 7.21 -1.85 20.73
C HIS A 263 6.13 -1.46 21.73
N LYS A 264 6.35 -0.32 22.39
CA LYS A 264 5.33 0.34 23.21
C LYS A 264 4.68 1.45 22.37
N THR A 265 3.45 1.24 21.95
CA THR A 265 2.74 2.15 21.05
C THR A 265 2.59 3.56 21.64
N ILE A 266 2.99 4.57 20.88
CA ILE A 266 2.69 5.98 21.12
C ILE A 266 1.36 6.27 20.43
N ALA A 267 0.35 6.70 21.17
CA ALA A 267 -1.03 6.80 20.66
C ALA A 267 -1.21 7.85 19.57
N ASP A 268 -0.55 9.01 19.67
CA ASP A 268 -0.64 10.13 18.72
C ASP A 268 0.76 10.69 18.46
N PRO A 269 1.59 9.96 17.67
CA PRO A 269 2.98 10.35 17.48
C PRO A 269 3.10 11.57 16.54
N SER A 270 3.92 12.54 16.96
CA SER A 270 4.37 13.62 16.11
C SER A 270 5.28 13.13 14.98
N VAL A 271 5.53 13.98 13.98
CA VAL A 271 6.46 13.63 12.88
C VAL A 271 7.86 13.25 13.41
N ASP A 272 8.33 13.95 14.45
CA ASP A 272 9.64 13.66 15.03
C ASP A 272 9.65 12.31 15.76
N GLU A 273 8.58 11.97 16.50
CA GLU A 273 8.43 10.67 17.14
C GLU A 273 8.26 9.53 16.13
N ILE A 274 7.61 9.76 14.97
CA ILE A 274 7.55 8.79 13.87
C ILE A 274 8.96 8.48 13.35
N LEU A 275 9.75 9.51 13.05
CA LEU A 275 11.12 9.35 12.56
C LEU A 275 12.07 8.74 13.62
N GLN A 276 11.86 9.07 14.89
CA GLN A 276 12.59 8.46 16.00
C GLN A 276 12.24 6.97 16.13
N THR A 277 10.96 6.62 16.03
CA THR A 277 10.50 5.21 16.06
C THR A 277 11.13 4.40 14.93
N GLU A 278 11.23 4.96 13.71
CA GLU A 278 11.91 4.32 12.58
C GLU A 278 13.37 3.97 12.95
N GLN A 279 14.10 4.96 13.48
CA GLN A 279 15.50 4.78 13.86
C GLN A 279 15.67 3.71 14.97
N GLU A 280 14.81 3.74 15.99
CA GLU A 280 14.82 2.77 17.07
C GLU A 280 14.56 1.34 16.60
N VAL A 281 13.64 1.17 15.65
CA VAL A 281 13.37 -0.14 15.01
C VAL A 281 14.60 -0.63 14.24
N TYR A 282 15.26 0.24 13.49
CA TYR A 282 16.48 -0.12 12.76
C TYR A 282 17.59 -0.55 13.73
N GLU A 283 17.84 0.20 14.79
CA GLU A 283 18.83 -0.15 15.83
C GLU A 283 18.50 -1.46 16.53
N GLN A 284 17.23 -1.69 16.86
CA GLN A 284 16.76 -2.94 17.44
C GLN A 284 17.04 -4.14 16.55
N ILE A 285 16.71 -4.05 15.26
CA ILE A 285 16.94 -5.14 14.31
C ILE A 285 18.43 -5.36 14.12
N GLU A 286 19.24 -4.32 13.95
CA GLU A 286 20.69 -4.44 13.76
C GLU A 286 21.40 -5.03 14.97
N SER A 287 20.98 -4.69 16.18
CA SER A 287 21.57 -5.24 17.40
C SER A 287 21.26 -6.70 17.66
N ARG A 288 20.16 -7.23 17.09
CA ARG A 288 19.69 -8.59 17.35
C ARG A 288 20.07 -9.59 16.26
N TRP A 289 20.06 -9.19 15.01
CA TRP A 289 20.24 -10.09 13.87
C TRP A 289 21.63 -9.91 13.19
N TRP A 290 22.42 -8.90 13.61
CA TRP A 290 23.78 -8.65 13.07
C TRP A 290 24.76 -8.17 14.14
#